data_77f8773c057da4cee25e0026d7f24c36
#
_entry.id   77f8773c057da4cee25e0026d7f24c36
#
_cell.length_a   1.000
_cell.length_b   1.000
_cell.length_c   1.000
_cell.angle_alpha   90.00
_cell.angle_beta   90.00
_cell.angle_gamma   90.00
#
_symmetry.space_group_name_H-M   'P 1'
#
loop_
_entity.id
_entity.type
_entity.pdbx_description
1 polymer ?
#
loop_
_entity_poly.entity_id
_entity_poly.type
_entity_poly.pdbx_seq_one_letter_code
_entity_poly.pdbx_strand_id
1 'polypeptide(L)'
;AFLQPGNYFEAGISVLDPSVSGKANAGYTPNPAIPAALAGLENTSLSDMGEDYYFPSAALKFQVADNLSVGLLYDQPFGADAAYSVGDAGANPALAGLGLPAALFAGQGLFHNGQEATEAEVTTENLTFLLGFQPTENWNLYGGAVYQTVKGNVQLRGTAYGSTIALGQYNADMKKDSAVGWIAGLAYQIPEIALKASLTYRSEIDHELATNEYGTSLVLTGLVPGPGAVYNENTTTKITTPQSVNLDFQTGIMADTVAFANVRWVNWEDFSIRPEQFGTVSEALGAAGLTPDNPNGFDLVGYTDDQWSATVGVGRKFNEKWAGNVSVGWDSGAGNPVSTL
;
A
#
# COMPACT_ATOMS: atom_id res chain seq x y z
N ALA A 1 -8.63 7.41 -20.53
CA ALA A 1 -10.07 7.30 -20.86
C ALA A 1 -10.73 8.65 -21.06
N PHE A 2 -10.82 9.50 -20.04
CA PHE A 2 -11.63 10.73 -20.05
C PHE A 2 -11.25 11.76 -21.15
N LEU A 3 -10.00 11.81 -21.55
CA LEU A 3 -9.49 12.69 -22.60
C LEU A 3 -9.60 12.11 -24.03
N GLN A 4 -10.30 10.99 -24.23
CA GLN A 4 -10.59 10.46 -25.56
C GLN A 4 -11.70 11.26 -26.27
N PRO A 5 -11.69 11.35 -27.60
CA PRO A 5 -12.72 12.10 -28.34
C PRO A 5 -14.09 11.39 -28.27
N GLY A 6 -15.16 12.18 -28.28
CA GLY A 6 -16.55 11.70 -28.33
C GLY A 6 -16.97 10.86 -27.12
N ASN A 7 -17.90 9.94 -27.33
CA ASN A 7 -18.29 8.96 -26.33
C ASN A 7 -17.26 7.83 -26.29
N TYR A 8 -16.86 7.44 -25.09
CA TYR A 8 -15.80 6.44 -24.92
C TYR A 8 -16.11 5.49 -23.76
N PHE A 9 -15.81 4.23 -23.95
CA PHE A 9 -15.88 3.20 -22.93
C PHE A 9 -14.63 2.33 -22.98
N GLU A 10 -14.08 2.04 -21.82
CA GLU A 10 -13.07 1.00 -21.66
C GLU A 10 -13.31 0.23 -20.37
N ALA A 11 -12.90 -1.02 -20.38
CA ALA A 11 -12.83 -1.87 -19.20
C ALA A 11 -11.58 -2.74 -19.31
N GLY A 12 -10.96 -2.98 -18.17
CA GLY A 12 -9.74 -3.77 -18.09
C GLY A 12 -9.63 -4.50 -16.78
N ILE A 13 -8.77 -5.49 -16.78
CA ILE A 13 -8.31 -6.16 -15.57
C ILE A 13 -6.79 -6.24 -15.64
N SER A 14 -6.13 -5.81 -14.58
CA SER A 14 -4.70 -5.98 -14.39
C SER A 14 -4.48 -7.07 -13.35
N VAL A 15 -3.45 -7.86 -13.54
CA VAL A 15 -3.00 -8.89 -12.60
C VAL A 15 -1.62 -8.48 -12.12
N LEU A 16 -1.43 -8.42 -10.82
CA LEU A 16 -0.12 -8.32 -10.21
C LEU A 16 0.24 -9.68 -9.64
N ASP A 17 1.38 -10.20 -10.07
CA ASP A 17 2.04 -11.41 -9.58
C ASP A 17 3.40 -10.96 -9.01
N PRO A 18 3.41 -10.51 -7.72
CA PRO A 18 4.66 -10.07 -7.10
C PRO A 18 5.46 -11.28 -6.65
N SER A 19 6.78 -11.16 -6.69
CA SER A 19 7.68 -12.12 -6.05
C SER A 19 8.56 -11.39 -5.06
N VAL A 20 8.16 -11.43 -3.79
CA VAL A 20 8.80 -10.71 -2.69
C VAL A 20 9.36 -11.71 -1.69
N SER A 21 10.66 -11.88 -1.67
CA SER A 21 11.35 -12.74 -0.72
C SER A 21 12.47 -11.96 -0.02
N GLY A 22 12.95 -12.46 1.11
CA GLY A 22 13.96 -11.75 1.87
C GLY A 22 14.81 -12.65 2.75
N LYS A 23 15.63 -12.00 3.53
CA LYS A 23 16.42 -12.64 4.58
C LYS A 23 16.48 -11.72 5.79
N ALA A 24 16.48 -12.30 7.00
CA ALA A 24 16.81 -11.56 8.20
C ALA A 24 18.25 -11.01 8.08
N ASN A 25 18.43 -9.73 8.38
CA ASN A 25 19.75 -9.08 8.29
C ASN A 25 20.77 -9.72 9.22
N ALA A 26 22.05 -9.65 8.84
CA ALA A 26 23.15 -10.00 9.73
C ALA A 26 23.10 -9.06 10.97
N GLY A 27 23.17 -9.65 12.16
CA GLY A 27 23.07 -8.91 13.43
C GLY A 27 21.63 -8.61 13.87
N TYR A 28 20.61 -9.12 13.15
CA TYR A 28 19.22 -8.98 13.56
C TYR A 28 18.99 -9.64 14.93
N THR A 29 18.59 -8.83 15.90
CA THR A 29 18.15 -9.29 17.23
C THR A 29 16.72 -8.78 17.44
N PRO A 30 15.71 -9.65 17.54
CA PRO A 30 14.31 -9.22 17.68
C PRO A 30 14.04 -8.36 18.93
N ASN A 31 14.94 -8.39 19.90
CA ASN A 31 14.85 -7.59 21.12
C ASN A 31 16.23 -7.49 21.77
N PRO A 32 16.78 -6.27 21.99
CA PRO A 32 18.07 -6.10 22.67
C PRO A 32 18.08 -6.58 24.13
N ALA A 33 16.92 -6.77 24.78
CA ALA A 33 16.81 -7.34 26.13
C ALA A 33 16.86 -8.88 26.13
N ILE A 34 16.75 -9.54 24.96
CA ILE A 34 16.87 -10.97 24.82
C ILE A 34 18.33 -11.28 24.45
N PRO A 35 19.07 -12.07 25.27
CA PRO A 35 20.49 -12.32 25.03
C PRO A 35 20.78 -12.89 23.66
N ALA A 36 22.05 -12.81 23.21
CA ALA A 36 22.60 -13.29 21.95
C ALA A 36 22.21 -14.72 21.51
N ALA A 37 21.43 -15.44 22.28
CA ALA A 37 20.84 -16.74 21.94
C ALA A 37 19.84 -16.68 20.76
N LEU A 38 19.34 -15.47 20.37
CA LEU A 38 18.58 -15.25 19.14
C LEU A 38 19.45 -14.92 17.91
N ALA A 39 20.77 -14.86 18.08
CA ALA A 39 21.73 -14.67 16.98
C ALA A 39 21.64 -15.77 15.88
N GLY A 40 20.94 -16.86 16.12
CA GLY A 40 20.70 -17.91 15.13
C GLY A 40 19.62 -17.61 14.08
N LEU A 41 18.95 -16.46 14.15
CA LEU A 41 17.97 -16.04 13.15
C LEU A 41 18.56 -15.14 12.05
N GLU A 42 19.82 -14.73 12.21
CA GLU A 42 20.56 -14.01 11.18
C GLU A 42 20.61 -14.81 9.88
N ASN A 43 20.38 -14.12 8.77
CA ASN A 43 20.38 -14.71 7.43
C ASN A 43 19.31 -15.79 7.18
N THR A 44 18.32 -15.94 8.06
CA THR A 44 17.18 -16.81 7.79
C THR A 44 16.44 -16.33 6.56
N SER A 45 16.24 -17.24 5.60
CA SER A 45 15.50 -16.93 4.38
C SER A 45 14.00 -16.95 4.66
N LEU A 46 13.31 -15.97 4.10
CA LEU A 46 11.86 -15.89 4.02
C LEU A 46 11.45 -16.22 2.60
N SER A 47 10.44 -17.06 2.43
CA SER A 47 9.86 -17.40 1.13
C SER A 47 9.12 -16.20 0.54
N ASP A 48 8.53 -16.39 -0.62
CA ASP A 48 7.68 -15.40 -1.23
C ASP A 48 6.49 -15.09 -0.32
N MET A 49 6.31 -13.81 0.00
CA MET A 49 5.24 -13.30 0.85
C MET A 49 4.29 -12.36 0.11
N GLY A 50 4.55 -12.06 -1.17
CA GLY A 50 3.65 -11.28 -2.00
C GLY A 50 2.55 -12.17 -2.57
N GLU A 51 1.29 -11.83 -2.30
CA GLU A 51 0.15 -12.54 -2.88
C GLU A 51 -0.28 -11.89 -4.20
N ASP A 52 -0.79 -12.74 -5.10
CA ASP A 52 -1.31 -12.30 -6.39
C ASP A 52 -2.62 -11.56 -6.21
N TYR A 53 -2.79 -10.43 -6.89
CA TYR A 53 -4.09 -9.80 -6.90
C TYR A 53 -4.48 -9.08 -8.19
N TYR A 54 -5.76 -8.80 -8.31
CA TYR A 54 -6.41 -8.35 -9.52
C TYR A 54 -6.98 -6.96 -9.33
N PHE A 55 -6.73 -6.06 -10.30
CA PHE A 55 -7.29 -4.70 -10.32
C PHE A 55 -8.24 -4.55 -11.50
N PRO A 56 -9.55 -4.71 -11.32
CA PRO A 56 -10.50 -4.29 -12.34
C PRO A 56 -10.53 -2.78 -12.47
N SER A 57 -10.69 -2.31 -13.70
CA SER A 57 -10.88 -0.90 -14.01
C SER A 57 -11.94 -0.71 -15.08
N ALA A 58 -12.67 0.39 -15.01
CA ALA A 58 -13.65 0.74 -16.03
C ALA A 58 -13.77 2.26 -16.15
N ALA A 59 -14.03 2.73 -17.35
CA ALA A 59 -14.28 4.14 -17.61
C ALA A 59 -15.37 4.34 -18.66
N LEU A 60 -16.28 5.25 -18.36
CA LEU A 60 -17.32 5.74 -19.25
C LEU A 60 -17.14 7.23 -19.43
N LYS A 61 -17.23 7.70 -20.68
CA LYS A 61 -17.30 9.12 -21.01
C LYS A 61 -18.43 9.37 -21.98
N PHE A 62 -19.21 10.42 -21.71
CA PHE A 62 -20.24 10.92 -22.60
C PHE A 62 -19.95 12.37 -22.97
N GLN A 63 -19.97 12.66 -24.27
CA GLN A 63 -19.95 14.01 -24.78
C GLN A 63 -21.39 14.52 -24.79
N VAL A 64 -21.73 15.36 -23.81
CA VAL A 64 -23.12 15.85 -23.62
C VAL A 64 -23.41 17.12 -24.42
N ALA A 65 -22.37 17.87 -24.80
CA ALA A 65 -22.39 19.00 -25.74
C ALA A 65 -21.04 19.12 -26.43
N ASP A 66 -20.90 19.95 -27.45
CA ASP A 66 -19.65 20.12 -28.21
C ASP A 66 -18.44 20.43 -27.30
N ASN A 67 -18.68 21.16 -26.23
CA ASN A 67 -17.64 21.59 -25.29
C ASN A 67 -17.78 21.01 -23.86
N LEU A 68 -18.74 20.11 -23.63
CA LEU A 68 -19.01 19.57 -22.29
C LEU A 68 -19.05 18.05 -22.32
N SER A 69 -18.32 17.43 -21.41
CA SER A 69 -18.30 15.98 -21.21
C SER A 69 -18.49 15.59 -19.75
N VAL A 70 -19.06 14.40 -19.54
CA VAL A 70 -19.15 13.77 -18.23
C VAL A 70 -18.47 12.42 -18.27
N GLY A 71 -17.88 12.00 -17.14
CA GLY A 71 -17.20 10.73 -17.02
C GLY A 71 -17.49 10.05 -15.71
N LEU A 72 -17.45 8.72 -15.74
CA LEU A 72 -17.48 7.86 -14.57
C LEU A 72 -16.35 6.86 -14.70
N LEU A 73 -15.46 6.84 -13.69
CA LEU A 73 -14.30 5.94 -13.67
C LEU A 73 -14.37 5.10 -12.40
N TYR A 74 -14.01 3.83 -12.54
CA TYR A 74 -13.79 2.91 -11.45
C TYR A 74 -12.35 2.41 -11.50
N ASP A 75 -11.64 2.50 -10.38
CA ASP A 75 -10.27 2.01 -10.22
C ASP A 75 -9.99 1.59 -8.78
N GLN A 76 -8.95 0.79 -8.59
CA GLN A 76 -8.40 0.39 -7.28
C GLN A 76 -6.99 0.96 -7.16
N PRO A 77 -6.82 2.18 -6.61
CA PRO A 77 -5.57 2.91 -6.69
C PRO A 77 -4.49 2.41 -5.74
N PHE A 78 -4.88 1.81 -4.63
CA PHE A 78 -3.99 1.32 -3.58
C PHE A 78 -4.46 -0.05 -3.10
N GLY A 79 -3.50 -0.92 -2.81
CA GLY A 79 -3.74 -2.23 -2.24
C GLY A 79 -2.43 -2.85 -1.79
N ALA A 80 -2.50 -3.72 -0.82
CA ALA A 80 -1.40 -4.56 -0.38
C ALA A 80 -1.97 -5.90 0.05
N ASP A 81 -1.28 -6.96 -0.31
CA ASP A 81 -1.60 -8.31 0.11
C ASP A 81 -0.29 -9.07 0.34
N ALA A 82 -0.05 -9.41 1.60
CA ALA A 82 1.16 -10.09 2.02
C ALA A 82 0.83 -11.21 3.00
N ALA A 83 1.30 -12.41 2.74
CA ALA A 83 1.13 -13.57 3.59
C ALA A 83 2.46 -14.32 3.78
N TYR A 84 2.90 -14.40 5.03
CA TYR A 84 4.07 -15.19 5.40
C TYR A 84 3.71 -16.66 5.57
N SER A 85 4.69 -17.55 5.42
CA SER A 85 4.48 -18.99 5.53
C SER A 85 4.85 -19.55 6.89
N VAL A 86 4.05 -20.50 7.42
CA VAL A 86 4.31 -21.18 8.70
C VAL A 86 5.62 -21.98 8.69
N GLY A 87 6.17 -22.30 7.54
CA GLY A 87 7.45 -23.03 7.41
C GLY A 87 8.70 -22.14 7.43
N ASP A 88 8.51 -20.82 7.28
CA ASP A 88 9.62 -19.88 7.19
C ASP A 88 10.24 -19.60 8.55
N ALA A 89 11.58 -19.60 8.61
CA ALA A 89 12.34 -19.33 9.83
C ALA A 89 11.85 -20.15 11.03
N GLY A 90 11.89 -21.46 10.88
CA GLY A 90 11.41 -22.45 11.86
C GLY A 90 11.81 -22.16 13.32
N ALA A 91 11.15 -22.82 14.26
CA ALA A 91 11.34 -22.63 15.70
C ALA A 91 12.81 -22.53 16.08
N ASN A 92 13.23 -21.41 16.66
CA ASN A 92 14.60 -21.23 17.11
C ASN A 92 14.83 -22.07 18.39
N PRO A 93 15.61 -23.15 18.35
CA PRO A 93 15.90 -23.97 19.52
C PRO A 93 16.65 -23.20 20.64
N ALA A 94 17.28 -22.07 20.31
CA ALA A 94 17.97 -21.25 21.31
C ALA A 94 17.00 -20.53 22.26
N LEU A 95 15.74 -20.33 21.90
CA LEU A 95 14.71 -19.79 22.81
C LEU A 95 14.43 -20.71 24.01
N ALA A 96 14.61 -22.01 23.85
CA ALA A 96 14.51 -22.98 24.94
C ALA A 96 15.60 -22.82 26.02
N GLY A 97 16.73 -22.18 25.69
CA GLY A 97 17.87 -21.94 26.60
C GLY A 97 17.71 -20.71 27.50
N LEU A 98 16.71 -19.85 27.27
CA LEU A 98 16.54 -18.57 27.98
C LEU A 98 15.89 -18.69 29.36
N GLY A 99 15.53 -19.87 29.82
CA GLY A 99 14.84 -20.04 31.11
C GLY A 99 13.45 -19.46 31.17
N LEU A 100 12.93 -18.93 30.06
CA LEU A 100 11.53 -18.53 29.90
C LEU A 100 10.66 -19.79 29.71
N PRO A 101 9.40 -19.79 30.12
CA PRO A 101 8.52 -20.91 29.87
C PRO A 101 8.54 -21.27 28.39
N ALA A 102 9.06 -22.45 28.05
CA ALA A 102 9.18 -22.92 26.65
C ALA A 102 7.84 -22.86 25.89
N ALA A 103 6.72 -22.92 26.62
CA ALA A 103 5.38 -22.77 26.07
C ALA A 103 5.11 -21.41 25.41
N LEU A 104 5.85 -20.34 25.75
CA LEU A 104 5.68 -19.01 25.15
C LEU A 104 6.28 -18.91 23.75
N PHE A 105 7.23 -19.78 23.39
CA PHE A 105 8.00 -19.69 22.16
C PHE A 105 8.08 -21.01 21.38
N ALA A 106 7.53 -22.08 21.94
CA ALA A 106 7.59 -23.40 21.31
C ALA A 106 6.86 -23.39 19.96
N GLY A 107 7.59 -23.74 18.90
CA GLY A 107 7.04 -23.81 17.54
C GLY A 107 6.92 -22.47 16.80
N GLN A 108 7.27 -21.35 17.43
CA GLN A 108 7.19 -20.03 16.78
C GLN A 108 8.43 -19.75 15.91
N GLY A 109 8.20 -19.20 14.72
CA GLY A 109 9.23 -18.60 13.87
C GLY A 109 9.26 -17.08 13.98
N LEU A 110 9.91 -16.43 13.01
CA LEU A 110 9.96 -14.97 12.97
C LEU A 110 8.57 -14.37 12.75
N PHE A 111 7.83 -14.89 11.77
CA PHE A 111 6.54 -14.34 11.32
C PHE A 111 5.40 -15.37 11.43
N HIS A 112 5.54 -16.38 12.28
CA HIS A 112 4.49 -17.37 12.55
C HIS A 112 4.54 -17.86 13.99
N ASN A 113 3.39 -18.37 14.49
CA ASN A 113 3.26 -18.96 15.81
C ASN A 113 3.24 -20.49 15.79
N GLY A 114 3.55 -21.11 14.66
CA GLY A 114 3.51 -22.55 14.43
C GLY A 114 2.17 -23.08 13.89
N GLN A 115 1.13 -22.29 13.90
CA GLN A 115 -0.20 -22.61 13.35
C GLN A 115 -0.66 -21.57 12.34
N GLU A 116 -0.43 -20.30 12.64
CA GLU A 116 -0.78 -19.14 11.83
C GLU A 116 0.47 -18.33 11.53
N ALA A 117 0.48 -17.64 10.40
CA ALA A 117 1.53 -16.74 10.00
C ALA A 117 1.04 -15.29 9.96
N THR A 118 1.94 -14.34 9.80
CA THR A 118 1.64 -12.94 9.59
C THR A 118 0.99 -12.75 8.23
N GLU A 119 -0.10 -12.01 8.21
CA GLU A 119 -0.86 -11.63 7.01
C GLU A 119 -1.29 -10.17 7.12
N ALA A 120 -1.30 -9.47 6.00
CA ALA A 120 -1.81 -8.12 5.90
C ALA A 120 -2.46 -7.88 4.55
N GLU A 121 -3.71 -7.47 4.57
CA GLU A 121 -4.48 -7.09 3.39
C GLU A 121 -5.03 -5.68 3.56
N VAL A 122 -4.83 -4.82 2.55
CA VAL A 122 -5.48 -3.52 2.44
C VAL A 122 -6.06 -3.39 1.04
N THR A 123 -7.32 -3.02 0.95
CA THR A 123 -8.02 -2.85 -0.32
C THR A 123 -8.67 -1.48 -0.39
N THR A 124 -8.49 -0.79 -1.52
CA THR A 124 -9.18 0.45 -1.83
C THR A 124 -9.99 0.33 -3.11
N GLU A 125 -11.10 1.03 -3.19
CA GLU A 125 -11.92 1.14 -4.40
C GLU A 125 -12.31 2.59 -4.62
N ASN A 126 -12.19 3.09 -5.84
CA ASN A 126 -12.59 4.42 -6.23
C ASN A 126 -13.71 4.41 -7.25
N LEU A 127 -14.67 5.29 -7.05
CA LEU A 127 -15.62 5.70 -8.07
C LEU A 127 -15.47 7.21 -8.29
N THR A 128 -14.97 7.59 -9.46
CA THR A 128 -14.67 8.99 -9.78
C THR A 128 -15.71 9.52 -10.77
N PHE A 129 -16.37 10.61 -10.41
CA PHE A 129 -17.24 11.37 -11.31
C PHE A 129 -16.51 12.60 -11.83
N LEU A 130 -16.47 12.79 -13.14
CA LEU A 130 -15.77 13.88 -13.80
C LEU A 130 -16.70 14.74 -14.65
N LEU A 131 -16.45 16.03 -14.61
CA LEU A 131 -16.96 17.01 -15.57
C LEU A 131 -15.78 17.56 -16.36
N GLY A 132 -15.91 17.66 -17.68
CA GLY A 132 -14.90 18.22 -18.57
C GLY A 132 -15.48 19.34 -19.40
N PHE A 133 -14.75 20.45 -19.49
CA PHE A 133 -15.08 21.61 -20.29
C PHE A 133 -13.96 21.92 -21.29
N GLN A 134 -14.33 22.02 -22.56
CA GLN A 134 -13.44 22.34 -23.66
C GLN A 134 -13.72 23.75 -24.19
N PRO A 135 -13.05 24.80 -23.67
CA PRO A 135 -13.26 26.17 -24.13
C PRO A 135 -12.80 26.37 -25.58
N THR A 136 -11.86 25.56 -26.06
CA THR A 136 -11.36 25.51 -27.43
C THR A 136 -11.08 24.07 -27.83
N GLU A 137 -10.81 23.80 -29.11
CA GLU A 137 -10.43 22.47 -29.60
C GLU A 137 -9.14 21.95 -28.96
N ASN A 138 -8.28 22.84 -28.47
CA ASN A 138 -6.98 22.49 -27.92
C ASN A 138 -7.01 22.30 -26.40
N TRP A 139 -7.88 22.98 -25.66
CA TRP A 139 -7.90 22.95 -24.19
C TRP A 139 -9.04 22.13 -23.63
N ASN A 140 -8.74 21.30 -22.64
CA ASN A 140 -9.73 20.59 -21.84
C ASN A 140 -9.41 20.81 -20.36
N LEU A 141 -10.37 21.38 -19.63
CA LEU A 141 -10.35 21.56 -18.18
C LEU A 141 -11.31 20.54 -17.58
N TYR A 142 -10.88 19.81 -16.58
CA TYR A 142 -11.74 18.79 -15.96
C TYR A 142 -11.54 18.73 -14.45
N GLY A 143 -12.57 18.25 -13.78
CA GLY A 143 -12.55 18.05 -12.34
C GLY A 143 -13.78 17.29 -11.88
N GLY A 144 -13.72 16.84 -10.62
CA GLY A 144 -14.82 16.07 -10.09
C GLY A 144 -14.60 15.52 -8.69
N ALA A 145 -15.54 14.70 -8.26
CA ALA A 145 -15.53 14.05 -6.97
C ALA A 145 -15.01 12.61 -7.09
N VAL A 146 -14.27 12.18 -6.08
CA VAL A 146 -13.75 10.81 -5.91
C VAL A 146 -14.40 10.23 -4.67
N TYR A 147 -15.30 9.27 -4.82
CA TYR A 147 -15.78 8.45 -3.73
C TYR A 147 -14.83 7.26 -3.56
N GLN A 148 -14.20 7.16 -2.40
CA GLN A 148 -13.24 6.11 -2.09
C GLN A 148 -13.71 5.28 -0.92
N THR A 149 -13.49 3.98 -0.99
CA THR A 149 -13.64 3.08 0.15
C THR A 149 -12.29 2.44 0.48
N VAL A 150 -12.05 2.23 1.79
CA VAL A 150 -10.87 1.54 2.32
C VAL A 150 -11.32 0.49 3.31
N LYS A 151 -10.71 -0.68 3.28
CA LYS A 151 -10.79 -1.74 4.30
C LYS A 151 -9.42 -2.35 4.51
N GLY A 152 -9.17 -2.94 5.66
CA GLY A 152 -7.93 -3.66 5.92
C GLY A 152 -8.10 -4.76 6.94
N ASN A 153 -7.21 -5.73 6.88
CA ASN A 153 -7.04 -6.77 7.89
C ASN A 153 -5.56 -7.00 8.12
N VAL A 154 -5.17 -7.11 9.37
CA VAL A 154 -3.78 -7.38 9.76
C VAL A 154 -3.75 -8.42 10.85
N GLN A 155 -2.90 -9.41 10.67
CA GLN A 155 -2.60 -10.45 11.62
C GLN A 155 -1.09 -10.53 11.80
N LEU A 156 -0.57 -10.17 12.98
CA LEU A 156 0.85 -10.29 13.29
C LEU A 156 1.10 -11.54 14.13
N ARG A 157 2.07 -12.35 13.71
CA ARG A 157 2.45 -13.58 14.38
C ARG A 157 3.95 -13.70 14.46
N GLY A 158 4.43 -14.26 15.56
CA GLY A 158 5.82 -14.68 15.67
C GLY A 158 6.70 -13.79 16.53
N THR A 159 7.98 -14.16 16.54
CA THR A 159 8.98 -13.57 17.44
C THR A 159 9.50 -12.22 16.96
N ALA A 160 9.39 -11.91 15.67
CA ALA A 160 9.72 -10.59 15.14
C ALA A 160 8.90 -9.48 15.80
N TYR A 161 7.66 -9.78 16.18
CA TYR A 161 6.76 -8.87 16.86
C TYR A 161 6.73 -9.06 18.38
N GLY A 162 7.75 -9.72 18.96
CA GLY A 162 7.86 -9.94 20.40
C GLY A 162 6.92 -11.01 20.97
N SER A 163 6.39 -11.91 20.12
CA SER A 163 5.50 -12.98 20.52
C SER A 163 4.31 -12.48 21.38
N THR A 164 3.83 -13.24 22.33
CA THR A 164 2.73 -12.86 23.25
C THR A 164 3.09 -11.74 24.24
N ILE A 165 4.36 -11.35 24.31
CA ILE A 165 4.80 -10.25 25.18
C ILE A 165 4.33 -8.91 24.59
N ALA A 166 4.46 -8.73 23.28
CA ALA A 166 4.12 -7.49 22.59
C ALA A 166 3.02 -7.71 21.54
N LEU A 167 3.37 -7.84 20.27
CA LEU A 167 2.45 -7.84 19.13
C LEU A 167 2.39 -9.16 18.34
N GLY A 168 3.12 -10.20 18.76
CA GLY A 168 3.20 -11.47 18.02
C GLY A 168 1.94 -12.36 18.10
N GLN A 169 0.84 -11.82 18.60
CA GLN A 169 -0.52 -12.39 18.61
C GLN A 169 -1.55 -11.25 18.41
N TYR A 170 -1.22 -10.26 17.62
CA TYR A 170 -2.05 -9.09 17.36
C TYR A 170 -2.95 -9.31 16.13
N ASN A 171 -4.16 -8.82 16.20
CA ASN A 171 -5.09 -8.73 15.07
C ASN A 171 -5.73 -7.35 15.05
N ALA A 172 -5.92 -6.81 13.84
CA ALA A 172 -6.72 -5.63 13.58
C ALA A 172 -7.65 -5.89 12.40
N ASP A 173 -8.95 -5.85 12.65
CA ASP A 173 -10.00 -5.93 11.64
C ASP A 173 -10.57 -4.53 11.42
N MET A 174 -10.09 -3.87 10.37
CA MET A 174 -10.47 -2.52 9.97
C MET A 174 -11.64 -2.58 9.00
N LYS A 175 -12.82 -2.23 9.48
CA LYS A 175 -14.05 -2.29 8.70
C LYS A 175 -14.04 -1.26 7.58
N LYS A 176 -14.74 -1.60 6.49
CA LYS A 176 -14.88 -0.73 5.31
C LYS A 176 -15.41 0.64 5.73
N ASP A 177 -14.62 1.67 5.45
CA ASP A 177 -14.99 3.08 5.55
C ASP A 177 -15.11 3.70 4.17
N SER A 178 -15.80 4.83 4.06
CA SER A 178 -15.97 5.55 2.81
C SER A 178 -15.84 7.05 3.00
N ALA A 179 -15.09 7.69 2.13
CA ALA A 179 -14.87 9.12 2.16
C ALA A 179 -14.84 9.72 0.74
N VAL A 180 -14.86 11.04 0.65
CA VAL A 180 -14.91 11.77 -0.62
C VAL A 180 -13.73 12.72 -0.72
N GLY A 181 -13.00 12.59 -1.82
CA GLY A 181 -11.98 13.53 -2.25
C GLY A 181 -12.37 14.21 -3.56
N TRP A 182 -11.42 14.88 -4.17
CA TRP A 182 -11.61 15.56 -5.44
C TRP A 182 -10.43 15.37 -6.37
N ILE A 183 -10.68 15.59 -7.65
CA ILE A 183 -9.68 15.54 -8.71
C ILE A 183 -9.88 16.76 -9.61
N ALA A 184 -8.78 17.34 -10.08
CA ALA A 184 -8.82 18.42 -11.06
C ALA A 184 -7.65 18.27 -12.02
N GLY A 185 -7.86 18.70 -13.25
CA GLY A 185 -6.80 18.65 -14.25
C GLY A 185 -7.07 19.53 -15.46
N LEU A 186 -6.03 19.65 -16.26
CA LEU A 186 -6.08 20.35 -17.54
C LEU A 186 -5.33 19.54 -18.58
N ALA A 187 -5.78 19.61 -19.81
CA ALA A 187 -5.07 19.03 -20.95
C ALA A 187 -5.02 20.01 -22.12
N TYR A 188 -3.90 19.97 -22.80
CA TYR A 188 -3.68 20.68 -24.05
C TYR A 188 -3.39 19.67 -25.16
N GLN A 189 -3.98 19.86 -26.32
CA GLN A 189 -3.82 18.96 -27.45
C GLN A 189 -3.70 19.72 -28.78
N ILE A 190 -2.90 19.15 -29.67
CA ILE A 190 -2.83 19.53 -31.09
C ILE A 190 -2.98 18.24 -31.89
N PRO A 191 -4.21 17.91 -32.38
CA PRO A 191 -4.48 16.63 -33.03
C PRO A 191 -3.62 16.35 -34.26
N GLU A 192 -3.30 17.38 -35.05
CA GLU A 192 -2.56 17.30 -36.31
C GLU A 192 -1.16 16.69 -36.14
N ILE A 193 -0.55 16.88 -34.99
CA ILE A 193 0.76 16.33 -34.66
C ILE A 193 0.72 15.30 -33.54
N ALA A 194 -0.51 14.80 -33.22
CA ALA A 194 -0.76 13.88 -32.13
C ALA A 194 -0.20 14.34 -30.76
N LEU A 195 -0.05 15.66 -30.57
CA LEU A 195 0.42 16.23 -29.32
C LEU A 195 -0.71 16.25 -28.31
N LYS A 196 -0.43 15.76 -27.12
CA LYS A 196 -1.30 15.82 -25.95
C LYS A 196 -0.46 15.92 -24.69
N ALA A 197 -0.73 16.92 -23.89
CA ALA A 197 -0.14 17.09 -22.56
C ALA A 197 -1.27 17.24 -21.54
N SER A 198 -1.19 16.55 -20.41
CA SER A 198 -2.17 16.69 -19.34
C SER A 198 -1.51 16.72 -17.97
N LEU A 199 -2.03 17.56 -17.09
CA LEU A 199 -1.66 17.64 -15.69
C LEU A 199 -2.92 17.34 -14.87
N THR A 200 -2.82 16.37 -13.97
CA THR A 200 -3.91 15.93 -13.11
C THR A 200 -3.45 15.94 -11.66
N TYR A 201 -4.19 16.57 -10.78
CA TYR A 201 -4.04 16.49 -9.34
C TYR A 201 -5.20 15.69 -8.74
N ARG A 202 -4.90 14.81 -7.80
CA ARG A 202 -5.86 14.09 -6.94
C ARG A 202 -5.59 14.47 -5.50
N SER A 203 -6.62 14.85 -4.76
CA SER A 203 -6.51 15.19 -3.33
C SER A 203 -6.20 13.96 -2.49
N GLU A 204 -5.63 14.17 -1.34
CA GLU A 204 -5.68 13.23 -0.23
C GLU A 204 -7.12 13.00 0.22
N ILE A 205 -7.36 11.84 0.87
CA ILE A 205 -8.69 11.48 1.39
C ILE A 205 -8.52 10.86 2.77
N ASP A 206 -9.17 11.49 3.76
CA ASP A 206 -9.15 11.03 5.14
C ASP A 206 -10.23 9.99 5.39
N HIS A 207 -9.85 8.89 6.03
CA HIS A 207 -10.71 7.79 6.43
C HIS A 207 -10.62 7.55 7.95
N GLU A 208 -11.73 7.21 8.57
CA GLU A 208 -11.83 6.80 9.97
C GLU A 208 -12.45 5.40 10.07
N LEU A 209 -11.59 4.37 10.06
CA LEU A 209 -12.03 2.98 10.04
C LEU A 209 -12.36 2.50 11.44
N ALA A 210 -13.60 2.06 11.67
CA ALA A 210 -13.94 1.32 12.87
C ALA A 210 -13.11 0.02 12.90
N THR A 211 -12.26 -0.11 13.91
CA THR A 211 -11.26 -1.17 14.02
C THR A 211 -11.55 -2.03 15.25
N ASN A 212 -11.59 -3.34 15.09
CA ASN A 212 -11.54 -4.26 16.18
C ASN A 212 -10.12 -4.79 16.34
N GLU A 213 -9.46 -4.43 17.45
CA GLU A 213 -8.10 -4.87 17.79
C GLU A 213 -8.19 -5.91 18.90
N TYR A 214 -7.68 -7.11 18.63
CA TYR A 214 -7.78 -8.22 19.59
C TYR A 214 -6.57 -9.15 19.50
N GLY A 215 -6.32 -9.83 20.60
CA GLY A 215 -5.21 -10.78 20.67
C GLY A 215 -4.72 -11.03 22.07
N THR A 216 -3.43 -11.31 22.19
CA THR A 216 -2.75 -11.54 23.46
C THR A 216 -1.52 -10.67 23.55
N SER A 217 -1.45 -9.82 24.58
CA SER A 217 -0.30 -8.95 24.84
C SER A 217 -0.11 -8.74 26.34
N LEU A 218 1.06 -9.12 26.84
CA LEU A 218 1.41 -8.84 28.23
C LEU A 218 1.61 -7.35 28.48
N VAL A 219 2.08 -6.60 27.48
CA VAL A 219 2.26 -5.14 27.58
C VAL A 219 0.93 -4.44 27.78
N LEU A 220 -0.09 -4.74 26.97
CA LEU A 220 -1.42 -4.12 27.08
C LEU A 220 -2.15 -4.47 28.36
N THR A 221 -1.94 -5.66 28.86
CA THR A 221 -2.67 -6.16 30.04
C THR A 221 -1.91 -5.98 31.37
N GLY A 222 -0.86 -5.16 31.38
CA GLY A 222 -0.09 -4.83 32.58
C GLY A 222 0.74 -6.01 33.09
N LEU A 223 1.26 -6.85 32.21
CA LEU A 223 2.10 -8.02 32.49
C LEU A 223 1.37 -9.14 33.24
N VAL A 224 0.06 -9.27 33.09
CA VAL A 224 -0.75 -10.35 33.65
C VAL A 224 -0.76 -11.54 32.69
N PRO A 225 -0.06 -12.66 32.98
CA PRO A 225 0.01 -13.81 32.09
C PRO A 225 -1.26 -14.64 32.05
N GLY A 226 -1.37 -15.50 31.05
CA GLY A 226 -2.47 -16.44 30.87
C GLY A 226 -3.75 -15.78 30.35
N PRO A 227 -4.94 -16.12 30.83
CA PRO A 227 -6.19 -15.54 30.35
C PRO A 227 -6.30 -14.02 30.56
N GLY A 228 -5.52 -13.46 31.51
CA GLY A 228 -5.45 -12.02 31.73
C GLY A 228 -4.65 -11.26 30.67
N ALA A 229 -3.94 -11.95 29.80
CA ALA A 229 -3.19 -11.32 28.70
C ALA A 229 -4.04 -11.11 27.42
N VAL A 230 -5.27 -11.59 27.40
CA VAL A 230 -6.20 -11.43 26.25
C VAL A 230 -6.88 -10.06 26.31
N TYR A 231 -6.91 -9.40 25.17
CA TYR A 231 -7.63 -8.13 24.98
C TYR A 231 -8.53 -8.20 23.75
N ASN A 232 -9.55 -7.37 23.73
CA ASN A 232 -10.44 -7.19 22.57
C ASN A 232 -11.09 -5.81 22.68
N GLU A 233 -10.62 -4.88 21.87
CA GLU A 233 -11.02 -3.48 21.93
C GLU A 233 -11.57 -3.00 20.58
N ASN A 234 -12.58 -2.14 20.65
CA ASN A 234 -13.08 -1.43 19.47
C ASN A 234 -12.51 -0.01 19.47
N THR A 235 -11.75 0.29 18.46
CA THR A 235 -11.01 1.53 18.28
C THR A 235 -11.35 2.19 16.95
N THR A 236 -10.66 3.26 16.61
CA THR A 236 -10.75 3.90 15.29
C THR A 236 -9.34 4.08 14.75
N THR A 237 -9.09 3.56 13.55
CA THR A 237 -7.84 3.77 12.83
C THR A 237 -8.02 4.87 11.79
N LYS A 238 -7.18 5.89 11.85
CA LYS A 238 -7.15 6.95 10.84
C LYS A 238 -6.16 6.57 9.75
N ILE A 239 -6.60 6.72 8.50
CA ILE A 239 -5.78 6.49 7.31
C ILE A 239 -6.05 7.62 6.34
N THR A 240 -5.02 8.36 5.95
CA THR A 240 -5.10 9.37 4.90
C THR A 240 -4.47 8.79 3.63
N THR A 241 -5.29 8.52 2.61
CA THR A 241 -4.74 8.07 1.31
C THR A 241 -4.08 9.25 0.61
N PRO A 242 -2.89 9.05 -0.01
CA PRO A 242 -2.03 10.16 -0.41
C PRO A 242 -2.57 10.94 -1.61
N GLN A 243 -2.30 12.23 -1.60
CA GLN A 243 -2.46 13.09 -2.76
C GLN A 243 -1.43 12.73 -3.85
N SER A 244 -1.75 13.09 -5.10
CA SER A 244 -0.86 12.80 -6.22
C SER A 244 -0.99 13.79 -7.36
N VAL A 245 0.11 13.92 -8.13
CA VAL A 245 0.17 14.70 -9.37
C VAL A 245 0.65 13.79 -10.49
N ASN A 246 -0.09 13.77 -11.60
CA ASN A 246 0.30 13.10 -12.84
C ASN A 246 0.52 14.12 -13.95
N LEU A 247 1.64 14.01 -14.63
CA LEU A 247 1.94 14.70 -15.87
C LEU A 247 2.05 13.66 -16.99
N ASP A 248 1.17 13.74 -17.98
CA ASP A 248 1.21 12.88 -19.17
C ASP A 248 1.56 13.74 -20.39
N PHE A 249 2.42 13.21 -21.23
CA PHE A 249 2.83 13.84 -22.48
C PHE A 249 2.87 12.83 -23.62
N GLN A 250 2.38 13.22 -24.77
CA GLN A 250 2.48 12.46 -26.02
C GLN A 250 2.69 13.41 -27.19
N THR A 251 3.47 12.99 -28.18
CA THR A 251 3.60 13.72 -29.46
C THR A 251 3.92 12.77 -30.60
N GLY A 252 3.45 13.08 -31.80
CA GLY A 252 3.87 12.41 -33.03
C GLY A 252 5.32 12.77 -33.37
N ILE A 253 6.14 11.78 -33.64
CA ILE A 253 7.56 11.95 -34.03
C ILE A 253 7.83 11.58 -35.48
N MET A 254 6.97 10.77 -36.06
CA MET A 254 6.96 10.42 -37.49
C MET A 254 5.59 9.81 -37.85
N ALA A 255 5.34 9.49 -39.11
CA ALA A 255 4.11 8.85 -39.55
C ALA A 255 3.86 7.57 -38.75
N ASP A 256 2.62 7.42 -38.28
CA ASP A 256 2.13 6.27 -37.48
C ASP A 256 2.93 6.00 -36.19
N THR A 257 3.71 6.98 -35.69
CA THR A 257 4.58 6.79 -34.53
C THR A 257 4.48 7.96 -33.57
N VAL A 258 4.27 7.64 -32.29
CA VAL A 258 4.18 8.60 -31.19
C VAL A 258 5.26 8.31 -30.14
N ALA A 259 5.86 9.34 -29.59
CA ALA A 259 6.60 9.26 -28.34
C ALA A 259 5.67 9.69 -27.20
N PHE A 260 5.80 9.03 -26.05
CA PHE A 260 5.04 9.38 -24.84
C PHE A 260 5.92 9.35 -23.61
N ALA A 261 5.53 10.13 -22.62
CA ALA A 261 6.14 10.18 -21.31
C ALA A 261 5.04 10.38 -20.23
N ASN A 262 5.27 9.81 -19.07
CA ASN A 262 4.47 10.03 -17.87
C ASN A 262 5.42 10.31 -16.71
N VAL A 263 5.05 11.27 -15.86
CA VAL A 263 5.71 11.50 -14.56
C VAL A 263 4.61 11.56 -13.52
N ARG A 264 4.78 10.82 -12.43
CA ARG A 264 3.86 10.80 -11.32
C ARG A 264 4.60 11.06 -10.01
N TRP A 265 4.02 11.92 -9.17
CA TRP A 265 4.37 12.14 -7.79
C TRP A 265 3.24 11.68 -6.87
N VAL A 266 3.57 11.02 -5.77
CA VAL A 266 2.65 10.59 -4.73
C VAL A 266 3.25 10.94 -3.37
N ASN A 267 2.49 11.62 -2.54
CA ASN A 267 2.90 12.06 -1.20
C ASN A 267 2.80 10.89 -0.20
N TRP A 268 3.74 9.95 -0.27
CA TRP A 268 3.79 8.82 0.64
C TRP A 268 4.42 9.14 1.99
N GLU A 269 5.24 10.19 2.09
CA GLU A 269 5.90 10.59 3.35
C GLU A 269 4.89 10.84 4.48
N ASP A 270 3.71 11.38 4.16
CA ASP A 270 2.65 11.66 5.12
C ASP A 270 1.72 10.47 5.40
N PHE A 271 1.92 9.34 4.69
CA PHE A 271 1.07 8.17 4.87
C PHE A 271 1.52 7.31 6.03
N SER A 272 0.59 7.01 6.95
CA SER A 272 0.81 6.00 7.99
C SER A 272 -0.47 5.26 8.36
N ILE A 273 -0.30 4.05 8.90
CA ILE A 273 -1.35 3.26 9.53
C ILE A 273 -0.88 2.91 10.94
N ARG A 274 -1.58 3.44 11.94
CA ARG A 274 -1.27 3.21 13.36
C ARG A 274 -2.53 2.97 14.17
N PRO A 275 -3.02 1.73 14.24
CA PRO A 275 -4.13 1.37 15.10
C PRO A 275 -3.82 1.68 16.57
N GLU A 276 -4.83 1.95 17.38
CA GLU A 276 -4.65 2.52 18.73
C GLU A 276 -3.89 1.58 19.68
N GLN A 277 -4.29 0.30 19.74
CA GLN A 277 -3.63 -0.67 20.62
C GLN A 277 -2.23 -1.02 20.12
N PHE A 278 -2.05 -1.11 18.79
CA PHE A 278 -0.73 -1.24 18.19
C PHE A 278 0.18 -0.06 18.59
N GLY A 279 -0.30 1.17 18.46
CA GLY A 279 0.39 2.39 18.88
C GLY A 279 0.79 2.34 20.35
N THR A 280 -0.11 1.97 21.23
CA THR A 280 0.13 1.84 22.68
C THR A 280 1.26 0.85 22.99
N VAL A 281 1.30 -0.32 22.32
CA VAL A 281 2.38 -1.29 22.51
C VAL A 281 3.69 -0.74 21.97
N SER A 282 3.69 -0.16 20.76
CA SER A 282 4.92 0.38 20.14
C SER A 282 5.54 1.50 20.97
N GLU A 283 4.73 2.39 21.55
CA GLU A 283 5.17 3.45 22.48
C GLU A 283 5.74 2.89 23.79
N ALA A 284 5.09 1.86 24.35
CA ALA A 284 5.59 1.20 25.56
C ALA A 284 6.94 0.53 25.33
N LEU A 285 7.14 -0.09 24.15
CA LEU A 285 8.42 -0.68 23.75
C LEU A 285 9.50 0.40 23.59
N GLY A 286 9.17 1.53 22.95
CA GLY A 286 10.07 2.68 22.80
C GLY A 286 10.48 3.27 24.14
N ALA A 287 9.52 3.55 25.02
CA ALA A 287 9.74 4.08 26.37
C ALA A 287 10.58 3.13 27.26
N ALA A 288 10.47 1.82 27.04
CA ALA A 288 11.29 0.82 27.71
C ALA A 288 12.71 0.68 27.13
N GLY A 289 13.05 1.42 26.06
CA GLY A 289 14.34 1.33 25.35
C GLY A 289 14.53 0.06 24.56
N LEU A 290 13.44 -0.67 24.25
CA LEU A 290 13.47 -1.92 23.49
C LEU A 290 13.47 -1.69 21.97
N THR A 291 13.12 -0.49 21.54
CA THR A 291 13.20 -0.02 20.15
C THR A 291 13.93 1.33 20.11
N PRO A 292 15.29 1.33 20.22
CA PRO A 292 16.07 2.55 20.39
C PRO A 292 15.91 3.57 19.25
N ASP A 293 15.71 3.09 18.02
CA ASP A 293 15.50 3.91 16.84
C ASP A 293 14.10 4.55 16.80
N ASN A 294 13.17 4.04 17.60
CA ASN A 294 11.78 4.49 17.67
C ASN A 294 11.35 4.72 19.14
N PRO A 295 11.94 5.69 19.85
CA PRO A 295 11.66 5.91 21.27
C PRO A 295 10.23 6.37 21.57
N ASN A 296 9.53 6.90 20.57
CA ASN A 296 8.12 7.36 20.66
C ASN A 296 7.14 6.36 20.01
N GLY A 297 7.59 5.11 19.78
CA GLY A 297 6.82 4.11 19.07
C GLY A 297 7.01 4.20 17.56
N PHE A 298 6.38 3.28 16.84
CA PHE A 298 6.45 3.13 15.37
C PHE A 298 5.06 2.81 14.82
N ASP A 299 4.91 2.98 13.52
CA ASP A 299 3.66 2.69 12.81
C ASP A 299 3.61 1.24 12.32
N LEU A 300 2.40 0.73 12.12
CA LEU A 300 2.19 -0.56 11.47
C LEU A 300 2.67 -0.50 10.01
N VAL A 301 2.32 0.58 9.30
CA VAL A 301 2.82 0.93 7.98
C VAL A 301 3.18 2.40 7.97
N GLY A 302 4.32 2.75 7.40
CA GLY A 302 4.75 4.12 7.21
C GLY A 302 5.89 4.19 6.19
N TYR A 303 6.08 5.36 5.59
CA TYR A 303 7.11 5.62 4.58
C TYR A 303 7.92 6.86 4.98
N THR A 304 9.14 6.99 4.43
CA THR A 304 10.06 8.10 4.77
C THR A 304 10.15 9.16 3.71
N ASP A 305 9.73 8.85 2.49
CA ASP A 305 9.88 9.73 1.34
C ASP A 305 8.66 9.65 0.41
N ASP A 306 8.46 10.72 -0.34
CA ASP A 306 7.52 10.74 -1.45
C ASP A 306 8.00 9.85 -2.60
N GLN A 307 7.05 9.26 -3.29
CA GLN A 307 7.34 8.44 -4.47
C GLN A 307 7.28 9.26 -5.76
N TRP A 308 8.30 9.10 -6.57
CA TRP A 308 8.36 9.59 -7.94
C TRP A 308 8.46 8.42 -8.90
N SER A 309 7.65 8.42 -9.93
CA SER A 309 7.77 7.46 -11.02
C SER A 309 7.78 8.18 -12.38
N ALA A 310 8.50 7.63 -13.33
CA ALA A 310 8.58 8.15 -14.69
C ALA A 310 8.59 7.01 -15.69
N THR A 311 7.87 7.19 -16.79
CA THR A 311 7.86 6.25 -17.92
C THR A 311 8.07 7.02 -19.21
N VAL A 312 8.92 6.52 -20.09
CA VAL A 312 9.08 7.02 -21.45
C VAL A 312 8.96 5.87 -22.44
N GLY A 313 8.37 6.14 -23.59
CA GLY A 313 8.16 5.09 -24.57
C GLY A 313 7.85 5.61 -25.97
N VAL A 314 7.78 4.67 -26.90
CA VAL A 314 7.41 4.89 -28.29
C VAL A 314 6.35 3.87 -28.68
N GLY A 315 5.28 4.36 -29.28
CA GLY A 315 4.22 3.54 -29.85
C GLY A 315 4.16 3.69 -31.37
N ARG A 316 3.92 2.60 -32.07
CA ARG A 316 3.79 2.59 -33.52
C ARG A 316 2.59 1.78 -33.98
N LYS A 317 1.84 2.34 -34.92
CA LYS A 317 0.83 1.63 -35.70
C LYS A 317 1.52 0.99 -36.90
N PHE A 318 1.52 -0.34 -36.98
CA PHE A 318 2.16 -1.10 -38.08
C PHE A 318 1.24 -1.21 -39.29
N ASN A 319 -0.07 -1.33 -39.03
CA ASN A 319 -1.13 -1.38 -40.02
C ASN A 319 -2.49 -1.12 -39.35
N GLU A 320 -3.60 -1.27 -40.07
CA GLU A 320 -4.95 -1.03 -39.54
C GLU A 320 -5.37 -1.96 -38.39
N LYS A 321 -4.69 -3.10 -38.23
CA LYS A 321 -5.05 -4.14 -37.24
C LYS A 321 -4.02 -4.27 -36.12
N TRP A 322 -2.80 -3.79 -36.30
CA TRP A 322 -1.70 -4.00 -35.38
C TRP A 322 -1.02 -2.69 -34.99
N ALA A 323 -0.89 -2.48 -33.71
CA ALA A 323 -0.05 -1.47 -33.11
C ALA A 323 0.73 -2.08 -31.94
N GLY A 324 1.86 -1.49 -31.61
CA GLY A 324 2.66 -1.94 -30.47
C GLY A 324 3.41 -0.76 -29.86
N ASN A 325 3.85 -0.93 -28.63
CA ASN A 325 4.68 0.05 -27.95
C ASN A 325 5.82 -0.62 -27.18
N VAL A 326 6.85 0.15 -26.91
CA VAL A 326 7.94 -0.20 -26.01
C VAL A 326 8.16 0.98 -25.09
N SER A 327 8.29 0.72 -23.79
CA SER A 327 8.55 1.74 -22.79
C SER A 327 9.54 1.26 -21.74
N VAL A 328 10.17 2.23 -21.07
CA VAL A 328 11.02 2.04 -19.90
C VAL A 328 10.45 2.89 -18.79
N GLY A 329 10.28 2.30 -17.62
CA GLY A 329 9.84 2.95 -16.40
C GLY A 329 10.96 3.01 -15.36
N TRP A 330 10.88 4.02 -14.51
CA TRP A 330 11.69 4.20 -13.33
C TRP A 330 10.80 4.59 -12.15
N ASP A 331 11.14 4.13 -10.96
CA ASP A 331 10.45 4.41 -9.71
C ASP A 331 11.46 4.65 -8.60
N SER A 332 11.25 5.68 -7.79
CA SER A 332 12.15 6.00 -6.66
C SER A 332 11.94 5.09 -5.45
N GLY A 333 10.80 4.40 -5.39
CA GLY A 333 10.28 3.91 -4.12
C GLY A 333 9.82 5.05 -3.20
N ALA A 334 9.29 4.71 -2.05
CA ALA A 334 8.82 5.63 -1.01
C ALA A 334 9.78 5.71 0.19
N GLY A 335 11.08 5.63 -0.06
CA GLY A 335 12.13 5.64 0.95
C GLY A 335 12.36 4.27 1.60
N ASN A 336 13.07 4.30 2.74
CA ASN A 336 13.24 3.10 3.55
C ASN A 336 11.94 2.86 4.32
N PRO A 337 11.29 1.70 4.17
CA PRO A 337 10.10 1.42 4.93
C PRO A 337 10.44 1.38 6.42
N VAL A 338 9.72 2.16 7.20
CA VAL A 338 9.71 2.12 8.66
C VAL A 338 8.53 1.31 9.16
N SER A 339 8.00 0.48 8.29
CA SER A 339 6.85 -0.36 8.57
C SER A 339 7.24 -1.62 9.32
N THR A 340 6.28 -2.15 10.05
CA THR A 340 6.36 -3.40 10.79
C THR A 340 6.11 -4.62 9.90
N LEU A 341 5.61 -4.39 8.70
CA LEU A 341 5.24 -5.38 7.68
C LEU A 341 6.24 -5.41 6.52
#